data_92427742dd504c1080c9604d58129f2b
#
_entry.id   92427742dd504c1080c9604d58129f2b
#
_cell.length_a   1.000
_cell.length_b   1.000
_cell.length_c   1.000
_cell.angle_alpha   90.00
_cell.angle_beta   90.00
_cell.angle_gamma   90.00
#
_symmetry.space_group_name_H-M   'P 1'
#
loop_
_entity.id
_entity.type
_entity.pdbx_description
1 polymer ?
#
loop_
_entity_poly.entity_id
_entity_poly.type
_entity_poly.pdbx_seq_one_letter_code
_entity_poly.pdbx_strand_id
1 'polypeptide(L)'
;MAAAGRERQMSEAGADAPVGSRLTDTVAAYSTRALAGGTTIAALFVLLVAGAIFPDSIAGTLADVLTSRNTLASALRLSVPIAFAALGGIFAEKSGVINIGLEGLLIISAFTAIYVTDLTGGIWIGFVGGVLASTLLAGLFAIVTIEFRADQIIAGLAVWLIALGLAPFASQVIYNGPNTPTVPTPDAISVPVLAELPFFGALFSASPSVYLLFLSVALSWYVFERTAFGRWIRASGENPKALDTAGVSVRGVRYAAVLLSGVLAGMGGSAFSLDLGQFTGNGPTMVNGKGFIAIVAYLFGNYNPVGAFLSTLLFAGLDAIQTVLQLRGIGIPRQLIRITPFVVVIVVLALVGRTQTPEAAGDHYESGEE
;
A
#
# COMPACT_ATOMS: atom_id res chain seq x y z
N MET A 1 17.00 35.23 -13.81
CA MET A 1 16.42 36.37 -13.04
C MET A 1 14.90 36.52 -13.24
N ALA A 2 14.29 36.17 -14.37
CA ALA A 2 12.83 36.32 -14.58
C ALA A 2 11.95 35.22 -13.93
N ALA A 3 12.47 34.05 -13.66
CA ALA A 3 11.74 32.96 -12.99
C ALA A 3 11.56 33.17 -11.49
N ALA A 4 12.62 33.62 -10.80
CA ALA A 4 12.59 33.90 -9.36
C ALA A 4 11.65 35.07 -8.98
N GLY A 5 11.39 35.99 -9.92
CA GLY A 5 10.45 37.09 -9.72
C GLY A 5 8.97 36.64 -9.78
N ARG A 6 8.65 35.59 -10.55
CA ARG A 6 7.29 35.08 -10.64
C ARG A 6 6.92 34.20 -9.43
N GLU A 7 7.86 33.45 -8.89
CA GLU A 7 7.61 32.63 -7.69
C GLU A 7 7.41 33.51 -6.44
N ARG A 8 8.15 34.62 -6.31
CA ARG A 8 7.88 35.60 -5.23
C ARG A 8 6.51 36.25 -5.37
N GLN A 9 6.10 36.64 -6.57
CA GLN A 9 4.76 37.24 -6.78
C GLN A 9 3.61 36.23 -6.52
N MET A 10 3.81 34.94 -6.79
CA MET A 10 2.80 33.91 -6.48
C MET A 10 2.75 33.58 -4.97
N SER A 11 3.88 33.65 -4.27
CA SER A 11 3.96 33.50 -2.81
C SER A 11 3.31 34.68 -2.07
N GLU A 12 3.54 35.92 -2.53
CA GLU A 12 2.96 37.13 -1.91
C GLU A 12 1.45 37.25 -2.19
N ALA A 13 0.98 36.85 -3.38
CA ALA A 13 -0.46 36.85 -3.70
C ALA A 13 -1.28 35.84 -2.87
N GLY A 14 -0.63 34.78 -2.34
CA GLY A 14 -1.28 33.83 -1.43
C GLY A 14 -1.35 34.29 0.04
N ALA A 15 -0.52 35.24 0.43
CA ALA A 15 -0.44 35.71 1.83
C ALA A 15 -1.51 36.79 2.16
N ASP A 16 -1.97 37.54 1.17
CA ASP A 16 -2.88 38.68 1.36
C ASP A 16 -4.37 38.38 1.18
N ALA A 17 -4.75 37.13 0.99
CA ALA A 17 -6.18 36.77 0.95
C ALA A 17 -6.81 37.03 2.34
N PRO A 18 -7.88 37.84 2.44
CA PRO A 18 -8.53 38.13 3.71
C PRO A 18 -8.97 36.85 4.40
N VAL A 19 -8.80 36.79 5.72
CA VAL A 19 -9.12 35.61 6.56
C VAL A 19 -10.54 35.07 6.29
N GLY A 20 -11.47 35.94 5.91
CA GLY A 20 -12.83 35.56 5.52
C GLY A 20 -12.92 34.72 4.25
N SER A 21 -12.06 34.95 3.25
CA SER A 21 -12.07 34.12 2.03
C SER A 21 -11.51 32.73 2.28
N ARG A 22 -10.51 32.59 3.13
CA ARG A 22 -9.95 31.28 3.53
C ARG A 22 -10.95 30.45 4.33
N LEU A 23 -11.77 31.08 5.18
CA LEU A 23 -12.83 30.41 5.93
C LEU A 23 -13.99 29.98 5.02
N THR A 24 -14.40 30.84 4.08
CA THR A 24 -15.45 30.46 3.11
C THR A 24 -15.01 29.35 2.18
N ASP A 25 -13.75 29.33 1.73
CA ASP A 25 -13.19 28.27 0.89
C ASP A 25 -13.04 26.92 1.64
N THR A 26 -12.64 26.97 2.92
CA THR A 26 -12.59 25.77 3.76
C THR A 26 -13.99 25.21 4.08
N VAL A 27 -14.95 26.06 4.37
CA VAL A 27 -16.35 25.64 4.62
C VAL A 27 -16.99 25.11 3.34
N ALA A 28 -16.76 25.74 2.18
CA ALA A 28 -17.23 25.27 0.89
C ALA A 28 -16.61 23.91 0.51
N ALA A 29 -15.32 23.73 0.76
CA ALA A 29 -14.64 22.46 0.52
C ALA A 29 -15.12 21.34 1.47
N TYR A 30 -15.45 21.68 2.72
CA TYR A 30 -16.02 20.72 3.68
C TYR A 30 -17.46 20.32 3.29
N SER A 31 -18.26 21.27 2.84
CA SER A 31 -19.62 20.99 2.37
C SER A 31 -19.66 20.15 1.10
N THR A 32 -18.74 20.38 0.14
CA THR A 32 -18.61 19.58 -1.08
C THR A 32 -18.18 18.14 -0.79
N ARG A 33 -17.28 17.92 0.17
CA ARG A 33 -16.86 16.58 0.60
C ARG A 33 -17.98 15.81 1.30
N ALA A 34 -18.71 16.49 2.18
CA ALA A 34 -19.86 15.89 2.87
C ALA A 34 -20.98 15.54 1.87
N LEU A 35 -21.23 16.39 0.87
CA LEU A 35 -22.17 16.14 -0.21
C LEU A 35 -21.71 14.96 -1.09
N ALA A 36 -20.43 14.90 -1.48
CA ALA A 36 -19.91 13.80 -2.28
C ALA A 36 -19.95 12.45 -1.51
N GLY A 37 -19.61 12.44 -0.23
CA GLY A 37 -19.77 11.27 0.62
C GLY A 37 -21.24 10.83 0.75
N GLY A 38 -22.13 11.79 0.99
CA GLY A 38 -23.56 11.53 1.09
C GLY A 38 -24.15 10.99 -0.21
N THR A 39 -23.77 11.54 -1.37
CA THR A 39 -24.24 11.05 -2.68
C THR A 39 -23.72 9.64 -2.99
N THR A 40 -22.47 9.33 -2.62
CA THR A 40 -21.91 7.97 -2.79
C THR A 40 -22.64 6.95 -1.93
N ILE A 41 -22.92 7.26 -0.67
CA ILE A 41 -23.69 6.40 0.23
C ILE A 41 -25.12 6.21 -0.28
N ALA A 42 -25.76 7.30 -0.73
CA ALA A 42 -27.11 7.23 -1.29
C ALA A 42 -27.16 6.39 -2.57
N ALA A 43 -26.18 6.54 -3.47
CA ALA A 43 -26.07 5.75 -4.68
C ALA A 43 -25.87 4.25 -4.38
N LEU A 44 -25.02 3.92 -3.41
CA LEU A 44 -24.82 2.55 -2.95
C LEU A 44 -26.11 1.98 -2.34
N PHE A 45 -26.79 2.74 -1.52
CA PHE A 45 -28.08 2.35 -0.93
C PHE A 45 -29.14 2.08 -2.00
N VAL A 46 -29.26 2.97 -2.98
CA VAL A 46 -30.19 2.81 -4.12
C VAL A 46 -29.84 1.56 -4.93
N LEU A 47 -28.56 1.29 -5.17
CA LEU A 47 -28.10 0.09 -5.85
C LEU A 47 -28.49 -1.19 -5.09
N LEU A 48 -28.28 -1.22 -3.77
CA LEU A 48 -28.61 -2.37 -2.93
C LEU A 48 -30.14 -2.61 -2.88
N VAL A 49 -30.93 -1.54 -2.76
CA VAL A 49 -32.40 -1.64 -2.77
C VAL A 49 -32.92 -2.09 -4.15
N ALA A 50 -32.39 -1.49 -5.24
CA ALA A 50 -32.74 -1.91 -6.59
C ALA A 50 -32.35 -3.39 -6.86
N GLY A 51 -31.20 -3.81 -6.37
CA GLY A 51 -30.75 -5.20 -6.44
C GLY A 51 -31.65 -6.16 -5.68
N ALA A 52 -32.12 -5.78 -4.51
CA ALA A 52 -33.06 -6.58 -3.72
C ALA A 52 -34.44 -6.70 -4.38
N ILE A 53 -34.91 -5.65 -5.08
CA ILE A 53 -36.20 -5.63 -5.78
C ILE A 53 -36.12 -6.38 -7.11
N PHE A 54 -34.98 -6.26 -7.83
CA PHE A 54 -34.78 -6.87 -9.15
C PHE A 54 -33.54 -7.80 -9.15
N PRO A 55 -33.63 -9.00 -8.55
CA PRO A 55 -32.46 -9.90 -8.39
C PRO A 55 -31.80 -10.32 -9.71
N ASP A 56 -32.57 -10.50 -10.76
CA ASP A 56 -32.09 -10.94 -12.08
C ASP A 56 -31.53 -9.78 -12.94
N SER A 57 -31.51 -8.57 -12.41
CA SER A 57 -30.93 -7.41 -13.08
C SER A 57 -29.42 -7.28 -12.85
N ILE A 58 -28.79 -6.39 -13.63
CA ILE A 58 -27.38 -5.98 -13.38
C ILE A 58 -27.25 -5.41 -11.95
N ALA A 59 -28.23 -4.66 -11.47
CA ALA A 59 -28.23 -4.14 -10.10
C ALA A 59 -28.27 -5.25 -9.06
N GLY A 60 -29.07 -6.30 -9.28
CA GLY A 60 -29.10 -7.50 -8.45
C GLY A 60 -27.76 -8.23 -8.40
N THR A 61 -27.16 -8.43 -9.57
CA THR A 61 -25.82 -9.05 -9.66
C THR A 61 -24.76 -8.23 -8.94
N LEU A 62 -24.76 -6.91 -9.09
CA LEU A 62 -23.82 -6.01 -8.42
C LEU A 62 -24.03 -6.01 -6.89
N ALA A 63 -25.29 -5.98 -6.44
CA ALA A 63 -25.62 -6.03 -5.02
C ALA A 63 -25.16 -7.34 -4.39
N ASP A 64 -25.40 -8.49 -5.06
CA ASP A 64 -24.95 -9.80 -4.60
C ASP A 64 -23.42 -9.89 -4.54
N VAL A 65 -22.72 -9.39 -5.55
CA VAL A 65 -21.24 -9.33 -5.54
C VAL A 65 -20.73 -8.47 -4.40
N LEU A 66 -21.29 -7.29 -4.17
CA LEU A 66 -20.86 -6.35 -3.12
C LEU A 66 -21.10 -6.90 -1.70
N THR A 67 -22.17 -7.69 -1.53
CA THR A 67 -22.55 -8.24 -0.22
C THR A 67 -22.07 -9.68 0.00
N SER A 68 -21.38 -10.27 -0.99
CA SER A 68 -20.93 -11.65 -0.88
C SER A 68 -19.74 -11.79 0.05
N ARG A 69 -19.76 -12.84 0.88
CA ARG A 69 -18.63 -13.24 1.73
C ARG A 69 -17.36 -13.49 0.92
N ASN A 70 -17.49 -14.09 -0.27
CA ASN A 70 -16.35 -14.42 -1.12
C ASN A 70 -15.65 -13.17 -1.67
N THR A 71 -16.40 -12.11 -1.98
CA THR A 71 -15.83 -10.84 -2.42
C THR A 71 -15.05 -10.18 -1.28
N LEU A 72 -15.59 -10.17 -0.06
CA LEU A 72 -14.88 -9.63 1.10
C LEU A 72 -13.62 -10.46 1.41
N ALA A 73 -13.70 -11.79 1.38
CA ALA A 73 -12.53 -12.66 1.57
C ALA A 73 -11.45 -12.41 0.53
N SER A 74 -11.83 -12.25 -0.75
CA SER A 74 -10.91 -11.91 -1.83
C SER A 74 -10.31 -10.52 -1.67
N ALA A 75 -11.11 -9.52 -1.29
CA ALA A 75 -10.65 -8.17 -1.03
C ALA A 75 -9.63 -8.14 0.12
N LEU A 76 -9.89 -8.85 1.22
CA LEU A 76 -8.95 -8.97 2.34
C LEU A 76 -7.63 -9.61 1.89
N ARG A 77 -7.68 -10.73 1.19
CA ARG A 77 -6.49 -11.42 0.70
C ARG A 77 -5.67 -10.58 -0.26
N LEU A 78 -6.33 -9.90 -1.22
CA LEU A 78 -5.66 -9.03 -2.19
C LEU A 78 -5.14 -7.74 -1.55
N SER A 79 -5.71 -7.28 -0.44
CA SER A 79 -5.21 -6.11 0.29
C SER A 79 -3.90 -6.39 1.03
N VAL A 80 -3.59 -7.64 1.40
CA VAL A 80 -2.42 -8.00 2.21
C VAL A 80 -1.12 -7.44 1.63
N PRO A 81 -0.69 -7.75 0.40
CA PRO A 81 0.56 -7.25 -0.16
C PRO A 81 0.57 -5.73 -0.27
N ILE A 82 -0.56 -5.13 -0.68
CA ILE A 82 -0.67 -3.69 -0.87
C ILE A 82 -0.58 -2.96 0.48
N ALA A 83 -1.30 -3.45 1.50
CA ALA A 83 -1.35 -2.82 2.81
C ALA A 83 -0.01 -2.91 3.55
N PHE A 84 0.66 -4.06 3.51
CA PHE A 84 2.00 -4.18 4.09
C PHE A 84 3.01 -3.26 3.42
N ALA A 85 3.02 -3.17 2.08
CA ALA A 85 3.86 -2.24 1.36
C ALA A 85 3.49 -0.77 1.68
N ALA A 86 2.20 -0.45 1.81
CA ALA A 86 1.74 0.88 2.20
C ALA A 86 2.21 1.27 3.61
N LEU A 87 2.10 0.36 4.58
CA LEU A 87 2.64 0.59 5.92
C LEU A 87 4.16 0.83 5.86
N GLY A 88 4.89 0.01 5.11
CA GLY A 88 6.32 0.19 4.87
C GLY A 88 6.65 1.55 4.27
N GLY A 89 5.89 1.98 3.24
CA GLY A 89 6.01 3.29 2.62
C GLY A 89 5.79 4.44 3.60
N ILE A 90 4.80 4.34 4.50
CA ILE A 90 4.55 5.35 5.55
C ILE A 90 5.77 5.52 6.45
N PHE A 91 6.40 4.43 6.90
CA PHE A 91 7.60 4.52 7.75
C PHE A 91 8.76 5.21 7.03
N ALA A 92 9.05 4.81 5.79
CA ALA A 92 10.13 5.40 5.00
C ALA A 92 9.86 6.88 4.72
N GLU A 93 8.71 7.22 4.16
CA GLU A 93 8.43 8.58 3.67
C GLU A 93 8.23 9.57 4.81
N LYS A 94 7.59 9.17 5.91
CA LYS A 94 7.53 10.00 7.13
C LYS A 94 8.89 10.23 7.79
N SER A 95 9.91 9.44 7.47
CA SER A 95 11.30 9.70 7.93
C SER A 95 12.06 10.65 7.01
N GLY A 96 11.49 11.04 5.86
CA GLY A 96 12.11 11.87 4.85
C GLY A 96 12.75 11.07 3.70
N VAL A 97 12.56 9.73 3.64
CA VAL A 97 13.11 8.89 2.56
C VAL A 97 11.98 8.36 1.68
N ILE A 98 11.92 8.84 0.44
CA ILE A 98 10.94 8.39 -0.56
C ILE A 98 11.34 7.00 -1.07
N ASN A 99 10.53 5.98 -0.81
CA ASN A 99 10.79 4.61 -1.23
C ASN A 99 9.83 4.15 -2.34
N ILE A 100 10.17 4.42 -3.60
CA ILE A 100 9.43 3.91 -4.76
C ILE A 100 9.76 2.43 -5.04
N GLY A 101 10.81 1.88 -4.43
CA GLY A 101 11.24 0.50 -4.60
C GLY A 101 10.34 -0.56 -3.95
N LEU A 102 9.21 -0.18 -3.34
CA LEU A 102 8.27 -1.10 -2.67
C LEU A 102 7.83 -2.28 -3.55
N GLU A 103 7.63 -2.04 -4.84
CA GLU A 103 7.30 -3.10 -5.81
C GLU A 103 8.42 -4.15 -5.90
N GLY A 104 9.68 -3.71 -5.97
CA GLY A 104 10.85 -4.59 -5.98
C GLY A 104 11.00 -5.39 -4.69
N LEU A 105 10.73 -4.76 -3.55
CA LEU A 105 10.75 -5.42 -2.23
C LEU A 105 9.70 -6.54 -2.14
N LEU A 106 8.50 -6.31 -2.68
CA LEU A 106 7.44 -7.33 -2.78
C LEU A 106 7.85 -8.47 -3.71
N ILE A 107 8.47 -8.17 -4.87
CA ILE A 107 8.87 -9.20 -5.85
C ILE A 107 9.93 -10.12 -5.27
N ILE A 108 11.00 -9.56 -4.69
CA ILE A 108 12.11 -10.36 -4.19
C ILE A 108 11.69 -11.22 -3.00
N SER A 109 10.85 -10.68 -2.10
CA SER A 109 10.32 -11.44 -0.98
C SER A 109 9.36 -12.55 -1.41
N ALA A 110 8.51 -12.29 -2.40
CA ALA A 110 7.58 -13.28 -2.94
C ALA A 110 8.32 -14.49 -3.55
N PHE A 111 9.36 -14.24 -4.35
CA PHE A 111 10.19 -15.31 -4.90
C PHE A 111 10.95 -16.07 -3.81
N THR A 112 11.66 -15.34 -2.93
CA THR A 112 12.51 -15.96 -1.91
C THR A 112 11.69 -16.77 -0.91
N ALA A 113 10.48 -16.33 -0.55
CA ALA A 113 9.61 -17.08 0.34
C ALA A 113 9.25 -18.46 -0.23
N ILE A 114 8.87 -18.53 -1.50
CA ILE A 114 8.58 -19.82 -2.16
C ILE A 114 9.85 -20.67 -2.28
N TYR A 115 10.95 -20.08 -2.73
CA TYR A 115 12.22 -20.80 -2.88
C TYR A 115 12.70 -21.44 -1.57
N VAL A 116 12.67 -20.68 -0.47
CA VAL A 116 13.08 -21.19 0.84
C VAL A 116 12.07 -22.22 1.37
N THR A 117 10.78 -22.06 1.11
CA THR A 117 9.77 -23.06 1.48
C THR A 117 9.99 -24.37 0.72
N ASP A 118 10.27 -24.29 -0.58
CA ASP A 118 10.55 -25.46 -1.42
C ASP A 118 11.79 -26.23 -0.93
N LEU A 119 12.84 -25.52 -0.54
CA LEU A 119 14.08 -26.13 -0.01
C LEU A 119 13.91 -26.77 1.37
N THR A 120 13.11 -26.16 2.24
CA THR A 120 13.03 -26.55 3.66
C THR A 120 11.77 -27.32 4.04
N GLY A 121 10.74 -27.26 3.20
CA GLY A 121 9.39 -27.75 3.52
C GLY A 121 8.63 -26.91 4.54
N GLY A 122 9.26 -25.83 5.07
CA GLY A 122 8.72 -25.02 6.15
C GLY A 122 8.14 -23.69 5.67
N ILE A 123 6.81 -23.52 5.69
CA ILE A 123 6.12 -22.30 5.24
C ILE A 123 6.63 -21.07 6.00
N TRP A 124 6.75 -21.16 7.33
CA TRP A 124 7.18 -20.04 8.16
C TRP A 124 8.67 -19.71 8.01
N ILE A 125 9.51 -20.74 7.69
CA ILE A 125 10.92 -20.53 7.36
C ILE A 125 11.01 -19.76 6.04
N GLY A 126 10.22 -20.14 5.06
CA GLY A 126 10.09 -19.43 3.80
C GLY A 126 9.60 -17.99 3.98
N PHE A 127 8.59 -17.78 4.80
CA PHE A 127 8.07 -16.43 5.12
C PHE A 127 9.20 -15.54 5.68
N VAL A 128 9.92 -16.00 6.68
CA VAL A 128 11.05 -15.27 7.27
C VAL A 128 12.16 -15.06 6.26
N GLY A 129 12.48 -16.07 5.43
CA GLY A 129 13.46 -15.97 4.35
C GLY A 129 13.14 -14.84 3.36
N GLY A 130 11.89 -14.74 2.94
CA GLY A 130 11.43 -13.66 2.07
C GLY A 130 11.48 -12.28 2.73
N VAL A 131 11.09 -12.18 4.02
CA VAL A 131 11.21 -10.93 4.80
C VAL A 131 12.67 -10.48 4.90
N LEU A 132 13.59 -11.40 5.16
CA LEU A 132 15.02 -11.09 5.24
C LEU A 132 15.58 -10.62 3.89
N ALA A 133 15.22 -11.27 2.78
CA ALA A 133 15.66 -10.87 1.45
C ALA A 133 15.18 -9.45 1.09
N SER A 134 13.92 -9.13 1.37
CA SER A 134 13.38 -7.78 1.21
C SER A 134 14.10 -6.76 2.09
N THR A 135 14.36 -7.10 3.35
CA THR A 135 15.05 -6.21 4.29
C THR A 135 16.49 -5.94 3.86
N LEU A 136 17.19 -6.94 3.34
CA LEU A 136 18.54 -6.76 2.77
C LEU A 136 18.54 -5.85 1.55
N LEU A 137 17.55 -6.01 0.65
CA LEU A 137 17.40 -5.14 -0.52
C LEU A 137 17.03 -3.70 -0.11
N ALA A 138 16.18 -3.53 0.90
CA ALA A 138 15.89 -2.23 1.50
C ALA A 138 17.12 -1.62 2.19
N GLY A 139 17.97 -2.44 2.80
CA GLY A 139 19.26 -2.01 3.36
C GLY A 139 20.22 -1.48 2.28
N LEU A 140 20.29 -2.16 1.12
CA LEU A 140 21.04 -1.67 -0.03
C LEU A 140 20.48 -0.31 -0.52
N PHE A 141 19.16 -0.20 -0.64
CA PHE A 141 18.51 1.05 -0.98
C PHE A 141 18.84 2.17 0.03
N ALA A 142 18.81 1.86 1.34
CA ALA A 142 19.16 2.83 2.39
C ALA A 142 20.63 3.29 2.27
N ILE A 143 21.57 2.39 2.00
CA ILE A 143 22.98 2.75 1.80
C ILE A 143 23.11 3.70 0.60
N VAL A 144 22.50 3.38 -0.53
CA VAL A 144 22.59 4.17 -1.75
C VAL A 144 21.98 5.57 -1.56
N THR A 145 20.84 5.67 -0.88
CA THR A 145 20.11 6.94 -0.73
C THR A 145 20.58 7.77 0.45
N ILE A 146 21.00 7.16 1.56
CA ILE A 146 21.39 7.88 2.78
C ILE A 146 22.91 8.16 2.83
N GLU A 147 23.75 7.16 2.45
CA GLU A 147 25.21 7.33 2.48
C GLU A 147 25.73 8.01 1.22
N PHE A 148 25.36 7.44 0.04
CA PHE A 148 25.84 7.94 -1.23
C PHE A 148 25.01 9.09 -1.78
N ARG A 149 23.90 9.46 -1.09
CA ARG A 149 23.04 10.58 -1.46
C ARG A 149 22.54 10.51 -2.90
N ALA A 150 22.34 9.32 -3.41
CA ALA A 150 21.74 9.15 -4.72
C ALA A 150 20.29 9.61 -4.70
N ASP A 151 19.80 10.06 -5.85
CA ASP A 151 18.39 10.38 -6.01
C ASP A 151 17.50 9.19 -5.61
N GLN A 152 16.58 9.44 -4.68
CA GLN A 152 15.79 8.39 -4.03
C GLN A 152 14.79 7.76 -5.00
N ILE A 153 14.29 8.54 -5.96
CA ILE A 153 13.35 8.06 -6.99
C ILE A 153 14.10 7.13 -7.95
N ILE A 154 15.27 7.55 -8.43
CA ILE A 154 16.11 6.76 -9.33
C ILE A 154 16.58 5.48 -8.63
N ALA A 155 17.02 5.55 -7.39
CA ALA A 155 17.44 4.39 -6.61
C ALA A 155 16.28 3.41 -6.37
N GLY A 156 15.07 3.90 -6.06
CA GLY A 156 13.87 3.08 -5.90
C GLY A 156 13.46 2.37 -7.18
N LEU A 157 13.49 3.07 -8.32
CA LEU A 157 13.26 2.47 -9.64
C LEU A 157 14.31 1.41 -9.98
N ALA A 158 15.60 1.65 -9.64
CA ALA A 158 16.66 0.67 -9.84
C ALA A 158 16.41 -0.61 -9.00
N VAL A 159 16.01 -0.48 -7.74
CA VAL A 159 15.63 -1.61 -6.88
C VAL A 159 14.47 -2.41 -7.49
N TRP A 160 13.46 -1.73 -8.02
CA TRP A 160 12.36 -2.39 -8.72
C TRP A 160 12.83 -3.14 -9.96
N LEU A 161 13.61 -2.51 -10.84
CA LEU A 161 14.11 -3.14 -12.07
C LEU A 161 15.03 -4.33 -11.77
N ILE A 162 15.88 -4.22 -10.74
CA ILE A 162 16.73 -5.34 -10.29
C ILE A 162 15.85 -6.50 -9.84
N ALA A 163 14.86 -6.27 -9.00
CA ALA A 163 13.98 -7.32 -8.51
C ALA A 163 13.14 -7.95 -9.64
N LEU A 164 12.63 -7.12 -10.57
CA LEU A 164 11.85 -7.54 -11.72
C LEU A 164 12.67 -8.43 -12.67
N GLY A 165 13.98 -8.19 -12.80
CA GLY A 165 14.87 -9.04 -13.56
C GLY A 165 15.37 -10.26 -12.79
N LEU A 166 15.81 -10.06 -11.54
CA LEU A 166 16.49 -11.08 -10.75
C LEU A 166 15.58 -12.24 -10.33
N ALA A 167 14.36 -11.95 -9.87
CA ALA A 167 13.47 -13.00 -9.36
C ALA A 167 13.01 -13.98 -10.47
N PRO A 168 12.53 -13.53 -11.66
CA PRO A 168 12.21 -14.43 -12.77
C PRO A 168 13.46 -15.13 -13.34
N PHE A 169 14.61 -14.43 -13.38
CA PHE A 169 15.88 -15.04 -13.82
C PHE A 169 16.29 -16.16 -12.89
N ALA A 170 16.25 -15.94 -11.57
CA ALA A 170 16.55 -16.97 -10.58
C ALA A 170 15.58 -18.16 -10.69
N SER A 171 14.30 -17.90 -10.90
CA SER A 171 13.30 -18.95 -11.16
C SER A 171 13.64 -19.74 -12.42
N GLN A 172 14.03 -19.07 -13.50
CA GLN A 172 14.43 -19.73 -14.75
C GLN A 172 15.66 -20.61 -14.59
N VAL A 173 16.65 -20.18 -13.81
CA VAL A 173 17.90 -20.94 -13.59
C VAL A 173 17.66 -22.14 -12.66
N ILE A 174 16.85 -21.97 -11.62
CA ILE A 174 16.64 -23.01 -10.60
C ILE A 174 15.58 -24.02 -11.05
N TYR A 175 14.51 -23.55 -11.66
CA TYR A 175 13.31 -24.35 -11.97
C TYR A 175 13.09 -24.58 -13.47
N ASN A 176 13.98 -24.12 -14.34
CA ASN A 176 13.85 -24.18 -15.81
C ASN A 176 12.58 -23.50 -16.35
N GLY A 177 12.05 -22.52 -15.62
CA GLY A 177 10.85 -21.78 -16.00
C GLY A 177 10.68 -20.50 -15.18
N PRO A 178 9.86 -19.54 -15.68
CA PRO A 178 9.63 -18.28 -14.97
C PRO A 178 8.75 -18.46 -13.72
N ASN A 179 8.10 -19.62 -13.58
CA ASN A 179 7.24 -19.98 -12.46
C ASN A 179 7.91 -21.06 -11.60
N THR A 180 7.75 -20.95 -10.28
CA THR A 180 8.24 -21.97 -9.35
C THR A 180 7.27 -23.15 -9.29
N PRO A 181 7.70 -24.31 -8.76
CA PRO A 181 6.79 -25.35 -8.30
C PRO A 181 5.80 -24.83 -7.28
N THR A 182 4.70 -25.58 -7.09
CA THR A 182 3.73 -25.30 -6.03
C THR A 182 4.24 -25.83 -4.69
N VAL A 183 4.11 -25.00 -3.65
CA VAL A 183 4.42 -25.37 -2.26
C VAL A 183 3.14 -25.40 -1.42
N PRO A 184 3.16 -26.03 -0.24
CA PRO A 184 2.03 -25.98 0.68
C PRO A 184 1.65 -24.56 1.04
N THR A 185 0.35 -24.30 1.13
CA THR A 185 -0.19 -23.01 1.57
C THR A 185 -0.56 -23.06 3.05
N PRO A 186 -0.49 -21.92 3.78
CA PRO A 186 -0.94 -21.90 5.16
C PRO A 186 -2.45 -22.12 5.26
N ASP A 187 -2.87 -22.95 6.22
CA ASP A 187 -4.29 -23.20 6.49
C ASP A 187 -4.98 -21.93 6.99
N ALA A 188 -6.22 -21.72 6.56
CA ALA A 188 -7.04 -20.62 7.04
C ALA A 188 -7.37 -20.82 8.53
N ILE A 189 -7.22 -19.77 9.32
CA ILE A 189 -7.65 -19.75 10.71
C ILE A 189 -9.14 -19.41 10.73
N SER A 190 -9.97 -20.33 11.23
CA SER A 190 -11.39 -20.10 11.40
C SER A 190 -11.77 -20.04 12.88
N VAL A 191 -12.49 -18.98 13.27
CA VAL A 191 -13.06 -18.86 14.62
C VAL A 191 -14.49 -19.41 14.55
N PRO A 192 -14.77 -20.55 15.20
CA PRO A 192 -16.12 -21.13 15.20
C PRO A 192 -17.17 -20.10 15.60
N VAL A 193 -18.40 -20.25 15.13
CA VAL A 193 -19.54 -19.34 15.36
C VAL A 193 -19.40 -17.99 14.64
N LEU A 194 -18.29 -17.27 14.79
CA LEU A 194 -18.07 -15.97 14.10
C LEU A 194 -17.82 -16.15 12.60
N ALA A 195 -17.22 -17.25 12.20
CA ALA A 195 -17.03 -17.61 10.80
C ALA A 195 -18.34 -17.89 10.06
N GLU A 196 -19.45 -18.18 10.77
CA GLU A 196 -20.76 -18.45 10.18
C GLU A 196 -21.55 -17.18 9.85
N LEU A 197 -21.10 -16.02 10.30
CA LEU A 197 -21.73 -14.73 9.97
C LEU A 197 -21.76 -14.52 8.43
N PRO A 198 -22.90 -14.08 7.85
CA PRO A 198 -23.07 -14.05 6.39
C PRO A 198 -21.96 -13.28 5.66
N PHE A 199 -21.80 -12.00 5.86
CA PHE A 199 -20.80 -11.17 5.18
C PHE A 199 -19.49 -11.09 5.97
N PHE A 200 -19.58 -10.75 7.25
CA PHE A 200 -18.41 -10.52 8.12
C PHE A 200 -17.71 -11.81 8.54
N GLY A 201 -18.29 -12.97 8.31
CA GLY A 201 -17.62 -14.26 8.55
C GLY A 201 -16.29 -14.42 7.81
N ALA A 202 -16.09 -13.69 6.70
CA ALA A 202 -14.81 -13.63 6.00
C ALA A 202 -13.65 -13.10 6.86
N LEU A 203 -13.92 -12.20 7.82
CA LEU A 203 -12.92 -11.68 8.76
C LEU A 203 -12.45 -12.73 9.78
N PHE A 204 -13.30 -13.70 10.07
CA PHE A 204 -13.09 -14.75 11.07
C PHE A 204 -12.75 -16.11 10.44
N SER A 205 -12.54 -16.15 9.13
CA SER A 205 -12.11 -17.32 8.36
C SER A 205 -11.16 -16.85 7.27
N ALA A 206 -9.95 -16.44 7.66
CA ALA A 206 -8.96 -15.83 6.78
C ALA A 206 -7.59 -16.52 6.94
N SER A 207 -6.69 -16.29 5.97
CA SER A 207 -5.31 -16.77 6.09
C SER A 207 -4.58 -16.06 7.24
N PRO A 208 -3.56 -16.69 7.83
CA PRO A 208 -2.74 -16.07 8.88
C PRO A 208 -2.17 -14.71 8.50
N SER A 209 -1.91 -14.50 7.20
CA SER A 209 -1.40 -13.24 6.64
C SER A 209 -2.34 -12.05 6.88
N VAL A 210 -3.66 -12.26 6.83
CA VAL A 210 -4.66 -11.23 7.11
C VAL A 210 -4.63 -10.81 8.59
N TYR A 211 -4.47 -11.76 9.50
CA TYR A 211 -4.37 -11.43 10.95
C TYR A 211 -3.05 -10.75 11.28
N LEU A 212 -1.94 -11.17 10.64
CA LEU A 212 -0.66 -10.47 10.73
C LEU A 212 -0.77 -9.02 10.21
N LEU A 213 -1.54 -8.81 9.15
CA LEU A 213 -1.80 -7.46 8.63
C LEU A 213 -2.56 -6.62 9.65
N PHE A 214 -3.64 -7.11 10.26
CA PHE A 214 -4.38 -6.37 11.28
C PHE A 214 -3.50 -6.01 12.46
N LEU A 215 -2.67 -6.95 12.91
CA LEU A 215 -1.69 -6.70 13.98
C LEU A 215 -0.68 -5.61 13.55
N SER A 216 -0.17 -5.68 12.32
CA SER A 216 0.80 -4.71 11.80
C SER A 216 0.21 -3.31 11.63
N VAL A 217 -1.07 -3.20 11.23
CA VAL A 217 -1.78 -1.91 11.20
C VAL A 217 -1.90 -1.32 12.61
N ALA A 218 -2.32 -2.14 13.58
CA ALA A 218 -2.46 -1.71 14.98
C ALA A 218 -1.11 -1.30 15.59
N LEU A 219 -0.05 -2.09 15.36
CA LEU A 219 1.30 -1.78 15.82
C LEU A 219 1.85 -0.53 15.16
N SER A 220 1.68 -0.36 13.85
CA SER A 220 2.12 0.84 13.13
C SER A 220 1.41 2.09 13.67
N TRP A 221 0.09 2.02 13.86
CA TRP A 221 -0.67 3.10 14.47
C TRP A 221 -0.15 3.41 15.89
N TYR A 222 0.07 2.39 16.73
CA TYR A 222 0.60 2.55 18.09
C TYR A 222 1.99 3.19 18.09
N VAL A 223 2.89 2.75 17.18
CA VAL A 223 4.23 3.32 17.03
C VAL A 223 4.14 4.81 16.71
N PHE A 224 3.36 5.21 15.73
CA PHE A 224 3.25 6.62 15.35
C PHE A 224 2.59 7.49 16.43
N GLU A 225 1.56 7.00 17.10
CA GLU A 225 0.79 7.82 18.04
C GLU A 225 1.36 7.84 19.47
N ARG A 226 2.02 6.75 19.89
CA ARG A 226 2.31 6.53 21.31
C ARG A 226 3.80 6.39 21.63
N THR A 227 4.71 6.20 20.64
CA THR A 227 6.12 5.95 20.94
C THR A 227 7.03 7.13 20.64
N ALA A 228 8.22 7.16 21.27
CA ALA A 228 9.28 8.11 20.95
C ALA A 228 9.78 7.91 19.52
N PHE A 229 9.93 6.66 19.07
CA PHE A 229 10.38 6.34 17.72
C PHE A 229 9.46 6.92 16.64
N GLY A 230 8.14 6.81 16.80
CA GLY A 230 7.20 7.44 15.87
C GLY A 230 7.30 8.97 15.82
N ARG A 231 7.62 9.62 16.97
CA ARG A 231 7.90 11.07 17.00
C ARG A 231 9.19 11.41 16.27
N TRP A 232 10.25 10.61 16.46
CA TRP A 232 11.54 10.81 15.77
C TRP A 232 11.41 10.65 14.26
N ILE A 233 10.65 9.64 13.80
CA ILE A 233 10.37 9.46 12.37
C ILE A 233 9.69 10.72 11.80
N ARG A 234 8.62 11.21 12.43
CA ARG A 234 7.94 12.42 11.98
C ARG A 234 8.86 13.66 12.00
N ALA A 235 9.62 13.82 13.07
CA ALA A 235 10.56 14.95 13.18
C ALA A 235 11.66 14.88 12.11
N SER A 236 12.15 13.67 11.79
CA SER A 236 13.14 13.47 10.72
C SER A 236 12.62 13.86 9.33
N GLY A 237 11.32 13.70 9.06
CA GLY A 237 10.71 14.06 7.78
C GLY A 237 10.19 15.48 7.72
N GLU A 238 9.86 16.11 8.87
CA GLU A 238 9.35 17.49 8.90
C GLU A 238 10.49 18.52 9.12
N ASN A 239 11.36 18.26 10.12
CA ASN A 239 12.48 19.15 10.44
C ASN A 239 13.65 18.35 11.00
N PRO A 240 14.52 17.80 10.14
CA PRO A 240 15.66 17.00 10.57
C PRO A 240 16.65 17.78 11.43
N LYS A 241 16.82 19.10 11.19
CA LYS A 241 17.69 19.97 12.02
C LYS A 241 17.22 20.02 13.47
N ALA A 242 15.92 20.14 13.70
CA ALA A 242 15.35 20.14 15.05
C ALA A 242 15.56 18.79 15.76
N LEU A 243 15.49 17.68 15.02
CA LEU A 243 15.74 16.35 15.58
C LEU A 243 17.22 16.19 15.99
N ASP A 244 18.14 16.64 15.14
CA ASP A 244 19.59 16.58 15.39
C ASP A 244 20.01 17.44 16.60
N THR A 245 19.49 18.67 16.72
CA THR A 245 19.71 19.55 17.88
C THR A 245 19.16 18.95 19.17
N ALA A 246 18.17 18.08 19.11
CA ALA A 246 17.67 17.32 20.25
C ALA A 246 18.55 16.09 20.61
N GLY A 247 19.68 15.89 19.92
CA GLY A 247 20.64 14.82 20.16
C GLY A 247 20.22 13.45 19.59
N VAL A 248 19.26 13.40 18.67
CA VAL A 248 18.81 12.15 18.03
C VAL A 248 19.37 12.08 16.61
N SER A 249 20.07 10.99 16.29
CA SER A 249 20.65 10.78 14.97
C SER A 249 19.58 10.66 13.88
N VAL A 250 19.46 11.67 13.03
CA VAL A 250 18.57 11.68 11.84
C VAL A 250 18.87 10.49 10.92
N ARG A 251 20.17 10.26 10.66
CA ARG A 251 20.64 9.14 9.84
C ARG A 251 20.19 7.79 10.42
N GLY A 252 20.36 7.56 11.71
CA GLY A 252 19.92 6.34 12.39
C GLY A 252 18.42 6.11 12.29
N VAL A 253 17.63 7.18 12.44
CA VAL A 253 16.16 7.13 12.32
C VAL A 253 15.74 6.79 10.88
N ARG A 254 16.37 7.42 9.87
CA ARG A 254 16.09 7.13 8.46
C ARG A 254 16.44 5.68 8.09
N TYR A 255 17.59 5.18 8.54
CA TYR A 255 17.96 3.76 8.35
C TYR A 255 16.94 2.81 8.97
N ALA A 256 16.59 3.03 10.24
CA ALA A 256 15.62 2.18 10.92
C ALA A 256 14.25 2.19 10.23
N ALA A 257 13.80 3.34 9.74
CA ALA A 257 12.54 3.49 9.02
C ALA A 257 12.55 2.75 7.67
N VAL A 258 13.63 2.87 6.89
CA VAL A 258 13.77 2.17 5.60
C VAL A 258 13.90 0.66 5.78
N LEU A 259 14.66 0.19 6.79
CA LEU A 259 14.74 -1.24 7.09
C LEU A 259 13.38 -1.79 7.51
N LEU A 260 12.63 -1.06 8.34
CA LEU A 260 11.26 -1.43 8.73
C LEU A 260 10.31 -1.43 7.51
N SER A 261 10.50 -0.51 6.56
CA SER A 261 9.81 -0.55 5.26
C SER A 261 10.11 -1.85 4.51
N GLY A 262 11.37 -2.30 4.51
CA GLY A 262 11.79 -3.58 3.95
C GLY A 262 11.16 -4.79 4.63
N VAL A 263 11.09 -4.79 5.97
CA VAL A 263 10.43 -5.84 6.75
C VAL A 263 8.95 -5.93 6.39
N LEU A 264 8.24 -4.81 6.42
CA LEU A 264 6.80 -4.77 6.13
C LEU A 264 6.50 -5.15 4.68
N ALA A 265 7.19 -4.57 3.70
CA ALA A 265 7.03 -4.98 2.30
C ALA A 265 7.40 -6.46 2.10
N GLY A 266 8.44 -6.95 2.78
CA GLY A 266 8.82 -8.35 2.81
C GLY A 266 7.73 -9.28 3.34
N MET A 267 7.05 -8.89 4.43
CA MET A 267 5.88 -9.61 4.93
C MET A 267 4.76 -9.66 3.89
N GLY A 268 4.52 -8.54 3.19
CA GLY A 268 3.50 -8.46 2.14
C GLY A 268 3.76 -9.39 0.96
N GLY A 269 4.97 -9.38 0.40
CA GLY A 269 5.32 -10.23 -0.75
C GLY A 269 5.39 -11.71 -0.37
N SER A 270 6.00 -12.05 0.78
CA SER A 270 6.06 -13.42 1.28
C SER A 270 4.68 -14.00 1.55
N ALA A 271 3.81 -13.24 2.24
CA ALA A 271 2.43 -13.65 2.48
C ALA A 271 1.68 -13.89 1.18
N PHE A 272 1.83 -12.98 0.21
CA PHE A 272 1.12 -13.05 -1.06
C PHE A 272 1.47 -14.30 -1.87
N SER A 273 2.75 -14.63 -1.97
CA SER A 273 3.20 -15.81 -2.72
C SER A 273 2.86 -17.11 -1.99
N LEU A 274 3.02 -17.16 -0.66
CA LEU A 274 2.71 -18.33 0.16
C LEU A 274 1.22 -18.61 0.23
N ASP A 275 0.36 -17.58 0.29
CA ASP A 275 -1.10 -17.75 0.23
C ASP A 275 -1.58 -18.29 -1.13
N LEU A 276 -0.81 -18.10 -2.21
CA LEU A 276 -1.06 -18.67 -3.53
C LEU A 276 -0.31 -19.99 -3.75
N GLY A 277 0.67 -20.31 -2.89
CA GLY A 277 1.50 -21.51 -2.98
C GLY A 277 2.46 -21.53 -4.16
N GLN A 278 2.70 -20.39 -4.84
CA GLN A 278 3.54 -20.32 -6.04
C GLN A 278 4.02 -18.90 -6.31
N PHE A 279 5.22 -18.77 -6.86
CA PHE A 279 5.67 -17.52 -7.49
C PHE A 279 5.50 -17.61 -9.01
N THR A 280 4.91 -16.58 -9.60
CA THR A 280 4.78 -16.41 -11.06
C THR A 280 5.61 -15.23 -11.53
N GLY A 281 6.61 -15.50 -12.37
CA GLY A 281 7.58 -14.52 -12.89
C GLY A 281 7.27 -14.04 -14.31
N ASN A 282 6.13 -14.40 -14.90
CA ASN A 282 5.76 -13.97 -16.25
C ASN A 282 5.40 -12.47 -16.29
N GLY A 283 5.95 -11.75 -17.28
CA GLY A 283 5.66 -10.34 -17.48
C GLY A 283 6.04 -9.48 -16.28
N PRO A 284 5.09 -8.70 -15.70
CA PRO A 284 5.35 -7.86 -14.53
C PRO A 284 5.39 -8.63 -13.20
N THR A 285 5.49 -9.95 -13.24
CA THR A 285 5.39 -10.90 -12.12
C THR A 285 3.97 -10.94 -11.49
N MET A 286 3.79 -11.78 -10.47
CA MET A 286 2.52 -11.87 -9.74
C MET A 286 2.19 -10.59 -8.95
N VAL A 287 3.21 -9.77 -8.63
CA VAL A 287 3.03 -8.53 -7.86
C VAL A 287 2.30 -7.48 -8.69
N ASN A 288 2.67 -7.31 -9.96
CA ASN A 288 1.92 -6.57 -10.98
C ASN A 288 1.43 -5.19 -10.52
N GLY A 289 2.35 -4.36 -10.02
CA GLY A 289 2.07 -2.97 -9.65
C GLY A 289 1.49 -2.74 -8.26
N LYS A 290 1.36 -3.79 -7.42
CA LYS A 290 0.80 -3.66 -6.06
C LYS A 290 1.61 -2.72 -5.16
N GLY A 291 2.93 -2.65 -5.35
CA GLY A 291 3.78 -1.70 -4.65
C GLY A 291 3.50 -0.25 -5.04
N PHE A 292 3.24 0.01 -6.32
CA PHE A 292 2.83 1.35 -6.79
C PHE A 292 1.42 1.72 -6.30
N ILE A 293 0.48 0.76 -6.28
CA ILE A 293 -0.84 0.96 -5.67
C ILE A 293 -0.71 1.26 -4.17
N ALA A 294 0.26 0.66 -3.49
CA ALA A 294 0.53 0.91 -2.08
C ALA A 294 0.94 2.38 -1.84
N ILE A 295 1.75 2.98 -2.74
CA ILE A 295 2.10 4.40 -2.68
C ILE A 295 0.83 5.26 -2.74
N VAL A 296 -0.02 5.00 -3.72
CA VAL A 296 -1.30 5.71 -3.84
C VAL A 296 -2.15 5.51 -2.59
N ALA A 297 -2.20 4.29 -2.04
CA ALA A 297 -3.03 3.98 -0.88
C ALA A 297 -2.59 4.71 0.40
N TYR A 298 -1.29 4.82 0.69
CA TYR A 298 -0.87 5.56 1.87
C TYR A 298 -0.97 7.08 1.70
N LEU A 299 -0.77 7.61 0.50
CA LEU A 299 -1.05 9.02 0.19
C LEU A 299 -2.53 9.33 0.42
N PHE A 300 -3.43 8.47 -0.04
CA PHE A 300 -4.87 8.53 0.20
C PHE A 300 -5.23 8.49 1.69
N GLY A 301 -4.56 7.59 2.42
CA GLY A 301 -4.68 7.48 3.86
C GLY A 301 -4.04 8.63 4.64
N ASN A 302 -3.47 9.64 3.93
CA ASN A 302 -2.75 10.78 4.51
C ASN A 302 -1.68 10.33 5.52
N TYR A 303 -0.89 9.33 5.13
CA TYR A 303 0.17 8.73 5.96
C TYR A 303 -0.30 8.20 7.32
N ASN A 304 -1.60 7.95 7.48
CA ASN A 304 -2.15 7.29 8.66
C ASN A 304 -2.25 5.77 8.39
N PRO A 305 -1.72 4.90 9.25
CA PRO A 305 -1.75 3.45 9.04
C PRO A 305 -3.15 2.87 8.84
N VAL A 306 -4.13 3.34 9.62
CA VAL A 306 -5.54 2.89 9.49
C VAL A 306 -6.16 3.43 8.21
N GLY A 307 -5.91 4.71 7.88
CA GLY A 307 -6.36 5.32 6.63
C GLY A 307 -5.79 4.62 5.40
N ALA A 308 -4.48 4.29 5.42
CA ALA A 308 -3.83 3.54 4.35
C ALA A 308 -4.43 2.12 4.22
N PHE A 309 -4.66 1.41 5.31
CA PHE A 309 -5.32 0.11 5.29
C PHE A 309 -6.73 0.18 4.66
N LEU A 310 -7.54 1.15 5.05
CA LEU A 310 -8.88 1.33 4.46
C LEU A 310 -8.80 1.65 2.96
N SER A 311 -7.81 2.45 2.55
CA SER A 311 -7.56 2.74 1.14
C SER A 311 -7.14 1.49 0.37
N THR A 312 -6.26 0.65 0.95
CA THR A 312 -5.87 -0.63 0.31
C THR A 312 -7.04 -1.59 0.20
N LEU A 313 -7.91 -1.63 1.19
CA LEU A 313 -9.12 -2.45 1.16
C LEU A 313 -10.09 -1.97 0.06
N LEU A 314 -10.18 -0.67 -0.17
CA LEU A 314 -10.95 -0.10 -1.28
C LEU A 314 -10.38 -0.57 -2.63
N PHE A 315 -9.07 -0.42 -2.88
CA PHE A 315 -8.44 -0.82 -4.15
C PHE A 315 -8.51 -2.34 -4.37
N ALA A 316 -8.21 -3.12 -3.35
CA ALA A 316 -8.31 -4.57 -3.40
C ALA A 316 -9.77 -5.05 -3.55
N GLY A 317 -10.71 -4.34 -2.95
CA GLY A 317 -12.15 -4.59 -3.11
C GLY A 317 -12.61 -4.39 -4.55
N LEU A 318 -12.18 -3.31 -5.20
CA LEU A 318 -12.46 -3.07 -6.61
C LEU A 318 -11.87 -4.15 -7.52
N ASP A 319 -10.65 -4.61 -7.21
CA ASP A 319 -9.98 -5.69 -7.95
C ASP A 319 -10.71 -7.04 -7.75
N ALA A 320 -11.17 -7.32 -6.52
CA ALA A 320 -12.00 -8.48 -6.22
C ALA A 320 -13.34 -8.47 -6.95
N ILE A 321 -14.05 -7.34 -6.95
CA ILE A 321 -15.31 -7.13 -7.67
C ILE A 321 -15.10 -7.33 -9.17
N GLN A 322 -14.05 -6.72 -9.74
CA GLN A 322 -13.68 -6.89 -11.14
C GLN A 322 -13.50 -8.37 -11.51
N THR A 323 -12.78 -9.11 -10.68
CA THR A 323 -12.52 -10.54 -10.91
C THR A 323 -13.82 -11.34 -10.90
N VAL A 324 -14.71 -11.11 -9.92
CA VAL A 324 -15.99 -11.80 -9.81
C VAL A 324 -16.92 -11.47 -10.98
N LEU A 325 -16.97 -10.20 -11.41
CA LEU A 325 -17.78 -9.78 -12.57
C LEU A 325 -17.30 -10.43 -13.87
N GLN A 326 -15.97 -10.55 -14.05
CA GLN A 326 -15.40 -11.24 -15.22
C GLN A 326 -15.76 -12.73 -15.25
N LEU A 327 -15.75 -13.39 -14.09
CA LEU A 327 -16.11 -14.82 -13.96
C LEU A 327 -17.59 -15.08 -14.22
N ARG A 328 -18.47 -14.15 -13.84
CA ARG A 328 -19.93 -14.29 -14.04
C ARG A 328 -20.37 -14.03 -15.50
N GLY A 329 -19.48 -13.58 -16.38
CA GLY A 329 -19.78 -13.42 -17.80
C GLY A 329 -20.87 -12.39 -18.11
N ILE A 330 -20.99 -11.34 -17.29
CA ILE A 330 -21.92 -10.24 -17.53
C ILE A 330 -21.56 -9.62 -18.88
N GLY A 331 -22.53 -9.38 -19.76
CA GLY A 331 -22.34 -8.90 -21.15
C GLY A 331 -21.62 -7.56 -21.32
N ILE A 332 -20.81 -7.15 -20.33
CA ILE A 332 -19.95 -5.97 -20.34
C ILE A 332 -18.56 -6.38 -20.88
N PRO A 333 -17.99 -5.66 -21.86
CA PRO A 333 -16.65 -5.93 -22.34
C PRO A 333 -15.62 -5.96 -21.19
N ARG A 334 -14.78 -7.00 -21.17
CA ARG A 334 -13.75 -7.19 -20.13
C ARG A 334 -12.84 -5.96 -19.95
N GLN A 335 -12.59 -5.23 -21.06
CA GLN A 335 -11.79 -4.01 -21.05
C GLN A 335 -12.41 -2.90 -20.19
N LEU A 336 -13.73 -2.73 -20.25
CA LEU A 336 -14.44 -1.73 -19.45
C LEU A 336 -14.43 -2.10 -17.95
N ILE A 337 -14.62 -3.39 -17.64
CA ILE A 337 -14.52 -3.86 -16.25
C ILE A 337 -13.11 -3.60 -15.71
N ARG A 338 -12.07 -3.83 -16.53
CA ARG A 338 -10.66 -3.65 -16.13
C ARG A 338 -10.28 -2.19 -15.87
N ILE A 339 -10.94 -1.23 -16.49
CA ILE A 339 -10.68 0.21 -16.31
C ILE A 339 -11.36 0.74 -15.03
N THR A 340 -12.40 0.08 -14.53
CA THR A 340 -13.22 0.55 -13.40
C THR A 340 -12.38 0.93 -12.16
N PRO A 341 -11.41 0.13 -11.67
CA PRO A 341 -10.60 0.52 -10.51
C PRO A 341 -9.84 1.82 -10.73
N PHE A 342 -9.29 2.05 -11.91
CA PHE A 342 -8.52 3.26 -12.22
C PHE A 342 -9.43 4.50 -12.27
N VAL A 343 -10.63 4.38 -12.83
CA VAL A 343 -11.61 5.46 -12.86
C VAL A 343 -12.04 5.83 -11.43
N VAL A 344 -12.34 4.81 -10.60
CA VAL A 344 -12.71 5.04 -9.18
C VAL A 344 -11.56 5.72 -8.44
N VAL A 345 -10.31 5.31 -8.66
CA VAL A 345 -9.12 5.97 -8.08
C VAL A 345 -9.08 7.45 -8.45
N ILE A 346 -9.24 7.80 -9.73
CA ILE A 346 -9.22 9.19 -10.19
C ILE A 346 -10.35 10.00 -9.54
N VAL A 347 -11.56 9.45 -9.49
CA VAL A 347 -12.73 10.10 -8.87
C VAL A 347 -12.49 10.32 -7.38
N VAL A 348 -12.01 9.31 -6.66
CA VAL A 348 -11.73 9.42 -5.23
C VAL A 348 -10.59 10.41 -4.99
N LEU A 349 -9.54 10.43 -5.83
CA LEU A 349 -8.44 11.41 -5.76
C LEU A 349 -8.94 12.85 -5.91
N ALA A 350 -9.86 13.08 -6.83
CA ALA A 350 -10.47 14.39 -7.02
C ALA A 350 -11.31 14.84 -5.79
N LEU A 351 -11.87 13.89 -5.03
CA LEU A 351 -12.72 14.16 -3.88
C LEU A 351 -11.99 14.28 -2.54
N VAL A 352 -10.89 13.54 -2.34
CA VAL A 352 -10.19 13.44 -1.03
C VAL A 352 -9.38 14.69 -0.69
N GLY A 353 -8.94 15.47 -1.68
CA GLY A 353 -8.24 16.74 -1.46
C GLY A 353 -6.74 16.58 -1.24
N ARG A 354 -6.08 17.61 -0.66
CA ARG A 354 -4.62 17.67 -0.54
C ARG A 354 -4.08 16.70 0.50
N THR A 355 -3.11 15.87 0.10
CA THR A 355 -2.27 15.07 1.01
C THR A 355 -1.18 15.98 1.57
N GLN A 356 -0.89 15.85 2.86
CA GLN A 356 0.22 16.54 3.51
C GLN A 356 1.46 15.63 3.43
N THR A 357 2.34 15.92 2.47
CA THR A 357 3.65 15.26 2.38
C THR A 357 4.60 15.86 3.42
N PRO A 358 5.51 15.07 4.03
CA PRO A 358 6.54 15.61 4.92
C PRO A 358 7.41 16.62 4.20
N GLU A 359 7.77 17.75 4.86
CA GLU A 359 8.47 18.87 4.23
C GLU A 359 9.86 18.51 3.72
N ALA A 360 10.61 17.65 4.46
CA ALA A 360 11.94 17.19 4.07
C ALA A 360 11.94 15.84 3.34
N ALA A 361 10.79 15.42 2.76
CA ALA A 361 10.74 14.19 1.98
C ALA A 361 11.55 14.32 0.69
N GLY A 362 12.52 13.42 0.52
CA GLY A 362 13.44 13.45 -0.62
C GLY A 362 14.71 14.23 -0.38
N ASP A 363 14.78 15.06 0.67
CA ASP A 363 15.93 15.87 0.97
C ASP A 363 17.03 15.07 1.68
N HIS A 364 18.28 15.31 1.24
CA HIS A 364 19.45 14.81 1.94
C HIS A 364 19.72 15.66 3.17
N TYR A 365 20.19 15.02 4.25
CA TYR A 365 20.53 15.73 5.49
C TYR A 365 21.94 15.38 5.96
N GLU A 366 22.73 16.40 6.28
CA GLU A 366 24.00 16.29 6.99
C GLU A 366 23.91 16.96 8.37
N SER A 367 24.45 16.26 9.38
CA SER A 367 24.58 16.84 10.72
C SER A 367 25.61 17.95 10.68
N GLY A 368 25.25 19.17 11.18
CA GLY A 368 26.15 20.33 11.22
C GLY A 368 26.10 21.25 9.99
N GLU A 369 25.25 21.04 9.00
CA GLU A 369 24.98 22.05 7.95
C GLU A 369 24.11 23.18 8.51
N GLU A 370 24.67 24.44 8.52
CA GLU A 370 23.95 25.67 8.84
C GLU A 370 23.10 26.18 7.67
#